data_01156bd34d5a2b2f840d7058930dad8c
#
_entry.id   01156bd34d5a2b2f840d7058930dad8c
#
_cell.length_a   1.000
_cell.length_b   1.000
_cell.length_c   1.000
_cell.angle_alpha   90.00
_cell.angle_beta   90.00
_cell.angle_gamma   90.00
#
_symmetry.space_group_name_H-M   'P 1'
#
loop_
_entity.id
_entity.type
_entity.pdbx_description
1 polymer ?
#
loop_
_entity_poly.entity_id
_entity_poly.type
_entity_poly.pdbx_seq_one_letter_code
_entity_poly.pdbx_strand_id
1 'polypeptide(L)'
;MGITFFRMLVFSLCFAALAVASASAEEVLKIKPRSGVFLKMLVDAPAAAKAVVLLFPGGNGKVIVRNDGTFKGTKRNFLTRSRKKFAAHGLVTVLFDAPSDRRDSQGLSFDYRMTEEHAGDINQAVAKLRENFPGLPLWLVGTSRGSTSVANAGANINEGGADGIVMTSSVGVSSRHGGNILDFNLASIKIPALVVHHVEDGCVVTPVTGARDIKAALTGSKAAELMEFTGGGSGKECGATSHHGFLEIEQKVIDAISSWIKSH
;
A
#
# COMPACT_ATOMS: atom_id res chain seq x y z
N MET A 1 50.99 4.07 65.19
CA MET A 1 50.14 3.03 64.59
C MET A 1 49.13 3.74 63.71
N GLY A 2 49.46 3.93 62.42
CA GLY A 2 48.60 4.62 61.44
C GLY A 2 47.98 3.62 60.48
N ILE A 3 46.67 3.57 60.41
CA ILE A 3 45.91 2.71 59.48
C ILE A 3 45.55 3.53 58.27
N THR A 4 46.15 3.21 57.10
CA THR A 4 45.86 3.85 55.80
C THR A 4 44.69 3.14 55.12
N PHE A 5 43.56 3.83 54.95
CA PHE A 5 42.38 3.33 54.19
C PHE A 5 42.63 3.54 52.69
N PHE A 6 42.73 2.45 51.95
CA PHE A 6 42.77 2.43 50.48
C PHE A 6 41.35 2.44 49.96
N ARG A 7 40.91 3.57 49.34
CA ARG A 7 39.64 3.67 48.64
C ARG A 7 39.75 3.11 47.24
N MET A 8 39.13 1.97 47.01
CA MET A 8 39.01 1.35 45.67
C MET A 8 37.88 2.03 44.89
N LEU A 9 38.22 2.79 43.84
CA LEU A 9 37.24 3.36 42.89
C LEU A 9 36.86 2.28 41.88
N VAL A 10 35.62 1.81 41.91
CA VAL A 10 35.05 0.92 40.90
C VAL A 10 34.48 1.78 39.78
N PHE A 11 35.16 1.80 38.63
CA PHE A 11 34.66 2.38 37.41
C PHE A 11 33.66 1.39 36.77
N SER A 12 32.38 1.72 36.84
CA SER A 12 31.31 0.99 36.11
C SER A 12 31.28 1.48 34.66
N LEU A 13 31.80 0.70 33.73
CA LEU A 13 31.65 0.95 32.30
C LEU A 13 30.24 0.56 31.88
N CYS A 14 29.35 1.55 31.68
CA CYS A 14 28.09 1.34 30.97
C CYS A 14 28.36 1.15 29.45
N PHE A 15 28.29 -0.08 28.97
CA PHE A 15 28.27 -0.37 27.56
C PHE A 15 26.88 0.00 27.01
N ALA A 16 26.77 1.15 26.39
CA ALA A 16 25.58 1.48 25.57
C ALA A 16 25.67 0.64 24.28
N ALA A 17 24.87 -0.42 24.21
CA ALA A 17 24.69 -1.17 22.98
C ALA A 17 23.95 -0.28 21.97
N LEU A 18 24.68 0.30 21.01
CA LEU A 18 24.09 0.90 19.82
C LEU A 18 23.44 -0.22 19.01
N ALA A 19 22.11 -0.28 19.05
CA ALA A 19 21.34 -1.09 18.11
C ALA A 19 21.53 -0.50 16.69
N VAL A 20 22.43 -1.10 15.93
CA VAL A 20 22.55 -0.82 14.48
C VAL A 20 21.28 -1.35 13.84
N ALA A 21 20.37 -0.46 13.49
CA ALA A 21 19.22 -0.81 12.65
C ALA A 21 19.78 -1.27 11.29
N SER A 22 19.84 -2.58 11.07
CA SER A 22 20.16 -3.14 9.77
C SER A 22 19.12 -2.65 8.77
N ALA A 23 19.55 -1.84 7.80
CA ALA A 23 18.72 -1.51 6.66
C ALA A 23 18.35 -2.81 5.94
N SER A 24 17.07 -3.19 5.95
CA SER A 24 16.58 -4.34 5.20
C SER A 24 16.84 -4.12 3.71
N ALA A 25 17.52 -5.08 3.07
CA ALA A 25 17.65 -5.07 1.62
C ALA A 25 16.29 -5.41 0.98
N GLU A 26 15.90 -4.67 -0.06
CA GLU A 26 14.68 -4.98 -0.80
C GLU A 26 14.83 -6.34 -1.50
N GLU A 27 13.88 -7.24 -1.29
CA GLU A 27 13.84 -8.59 -1.86
C GLU A 27 12.80 -8.66 -2.99
N VAL A 28 13.05 -9.54 -3.98
CA VAL A 28 12.11 -9.80 -5.08
C VAL A 28 11.44 -11.14 -4.89
N LEU A 29 10.14 -11.12 -4.58
CA LEU A 29 9.30 -12.30 -4.64
C LEU A 29 8.76 -12.49 -6.05
N LYS A 30 8.82 -13.73 -6.55
CA LYS A 30 8.28 -14.12 -7.86
C LYS A 30 7.31 -15.27 -7.69
N ILE A 31 6.09 -15.11 -8.20
CA ILE A 31 5.05 -16.12 -8.21
C ILE A 31 4.58 -16.43 -9.63
N LYS A 32 3.83 -17.52 -9.78
CA LYS A 32 3.10 -17.89 -11.00
C LYS A 32 1.60 -17.84 -10.67
N PRO A 33 0.93 -16.68 -10.79
CA PRO A 33 -0.47 -16.58 -10.42
C PRO A 33 -1.38 -17.38 -11.35
N ARG A 34 -0.95 -17.59 -12.61
CA ARG A 34 -1.65 -18.33 -13.66
C ARG A 34 -0.65 -19.11 -14.51
N SER A 35 -1.12 -20.09 -15.29
CA SER A 35 -0.29 -20.85 -16.23
C SER A 35 0.44 -19.91 -17.20
N GLY A 36 1.74 -20.08 -17.34
CA GLY A 36 2.59 -19.26 -18.22
C GLY A 36 2.83 -17.80 -17.79
N VAL A 37 2.19 -17.32 -16.72
CA VAL A 37 2.26 -15.94 -16.25
C VAL A 37 3.13 -15.83 -14.99
N PHE A 38 4.01 -14.86 -14.96
CA PHE A 38 4.82 -14.51 -13.79
C PHE A 38 4.43 -13.14 -13.24
N LEU A 39 4.40 -13.03 -11.93
CA LEU A 39 4.23 -11.78 -11.19
C LEU A 39 5.44 -11.59 -10.30
N LYS A 40 5.97 -10.36 -10.26
CA LYS A 40 7.01 -9.95 -9.32
C LYS A 40 6.46 -8.96 -8.31
N MET A 41 6.97 -9.06 -7.10
CA MET A 41 6.71 -8.12 -6.02
C MET A 41 8.03 -7.70 -5.40
N LEU A 42 8.18 -6.40 -5.13
CA LEU A 42 9.35 -5.86 -4.43
C LEU A 42 9.01 -5.69 -2.96
N VAL A 43 9.71 -6.39 -2.10
CA VAL A 43 9.46 -6.46 -0.65
C VAL A 43 10.53 -5.68 0.11
N ASP A 44 10.10 -4.88 1.07
CA ASP A 44 10.95 -4.25 2.09
C ASP A 44 10.38 -4.59 3.46
N ALA A 45 11.09 -5.45 4.21
CA ALA A 45 10.62 -6.00 5.46
C ALA A 45 11.48 -5.50 6.65
N PRO A 46 10.96 -4.60 7.49
CA PRO A 46 11.65 -4.19 8.72
C PRO A 46 11.73 -5.35 9.72
N ALA A 47 12.78 -5.36 10.56
CA ALA A 47 13.06 -6.45 11.49
C ALA A 47 11.92 -6.73 12.50
N ALA A 48 11.18 -5.69 12.91
CA ALA A 48 10.06 -5.80 13.84
C ALA A 48 8.74 -5.41 13.16
N ALA A 49 8.39 -6.15 12.11
CA ALA A 49 7.17 -5.90 11.33
C ALA A 49 5.89 -6.16 12.15
N LYS A 50 4.90 -5.29 11.96
CA LYS A 50 3.58 -5.35 12.64
C LYS A 50 2.44 -5.73 11.72
N ALA A 51 2.58 -5.46 10.43
CA ALA A 51 1.61 -5.83 9.39
C ALA A 51 2.30 -5.81 8.02
N VAL A 52 1.65 -6.37 7.02
CA VAL A 52 2.05 -6.34 5.61
C VAL A 52 1.13 -5.40 4.85
N VAL A 53 1.69 -4.53 4.00
CA VAL A 53 0.93 -3.68 3.08
C VAL A 53 1.30 -4.00 1.63
N LEU A 54 0.36 -4.57 0.87
CA LEU A 54 0.50 -4.82 -0.55
C LEU A 54 0.03 -3.57 -1.31
N LEU A 55 0.97 -2.90 -1.98
CA LEU A 55 0.80 -1.58 -2.57
C LEU A 55 0.49 -1.68 -4.07
N PHE A 56 -0.63 -1.07 -4.50
CA PHE A 56 -1.09 -1.02 -5.89
C PHE A 56 -0.94 0.40 -6.45
N PRO A 57 0.16 0.70 -7.17
CA PRO A 57 0.33 2.01 -7.80
C PRO A 57 -0.75 2.30 -8.85
N GLY A 58 -1.10 3.57 -8.99
CA GLY A 58 -2.00 4.06 -10.02
C GLY A 58 -1.40 4.06 -11.44
N GLY A 59 -2.08 4.72 -12.35
CA GLY A 59 -1.70 4.73 -13.77
C GLY A 59 -1.79 3.32 -14.37
N ASN A 60 -0.80 2.94 -15.19
CA ASN A 60 -0.74 1.59 -15.77
C ASN A 60 -0.13 0.52 -14.83
N GLY A 61 0.20 0.86 -13.58
CA GLY A 61 0.65 -0.08 -12.56
C GLY A 61 1.97 -0.81 -12.84
N LYS A 62 2.67 -0.50 -13.94
CA LYS A 62 3.94 -1.16 -14.29
C LYS A 62 5.07 -0.63 -13.42
N VAL A 63 5.39 -1.33 -12.35
CA VAL A 63 6.56 -1.05 -11.50
C VAL A 63 7.85 -1.42 -12.23
N ILE A 64 7.81 -2.48 -13.02
CA ILE A 64 8.94 -3.03 -13.78
C ILE A 64 10.07 -3.45 -12.85
N VAL A 65 9.75 -4.35 -11.92
CA VAL A 65 10.70 -4.92 -10.96
C VAL A 65 11.69 -5.83 -11.67
N ARG A 66 13.00 -5.60 -11.43
CA ARG A 66 14.10 -6.42 -11.93
C ARG A 66 14.51 -7.45 -10.88
N ASN A 67 15.30 -8.46 -11.30
CA ASN A 67 15.74 -9.53 -10.40
C ASN A 67 16.74 -9.03 -9.32
N ASP A 68 17.40 -7.91 -9.55
CA ASP A 68 18.34 -7.28 -8.64
C ASP A 68 17.67 -6.36 -7.60
N GLY A 69 16.34 -6.35 -7.53
CA GLY A 69 15.57 -5.48 -6.63
C GLY A 69 15.39 -4.04 -7.12
N THR A 70 16.01 -3.66 -8.23
CA THR A 70 15.75 -2.35 -8.83
C THR A 70 14.44 -2.33 -9.59
N PHE A 71 13.85 -1.15 -9.79
CA PHE A 71 12.65 -0.99 -10.61
C PHE A 71 12.69 0.33 -11.42
N LYS A 72 11.96 0.37 -12.53
CA LYS A 72 12.01 1.48 -13.48
C LYS A 72 10.75 2.36 -13.47
N GLY A 73 9.58 1.76 -13.38
CA GLY A 73 8.28 2.44 -13.54
C GLY A 73 7.74 3.02 -12.23
N THR A 74 6.66 3.76 -12.34
CA THR A 74 5.85 4.31 -11.22
C THR A 74 6.60 5.11 -10.14
N LYS A 75 7.87 5.47 -10.33
CA LYS A 75 8.74 6.11 -9.30
C LYS A 75 8.12 7.35 -8.65
N ARG A 76 7.36 8.16 -9.40
CA ARG A 76 6.68 9.36 -8.90
C ARG A 76 5.33 9.06 -8.25
N ASN A 77 4.76 7.85 -8.44
CA ASN A 77 3.48 7.49 -7.83
C ASN A 77 3.55 7.60 -6.30
N PHE A 78 2.48 8.07 -5.68
CA PHE A 78 2.38 8.28 -4.23
C PHE A 78 2.83 7.07 -3.42
N LEU A 79 2.27 5.88 -3.66
CA LEU A 79 2.62 4.68 -2.90
C LEU A 79 4.06 4.23 -3.15
N THR A 80 4.52 4.31 -4.41
CA THR A 80 5.89 3.89 -4.76
C THR A 80 6.94 4.78 -4.10
N ARG A 81 6.78 6.12 -4.15
CA ARG A 81 7.76 7.04 -3.55
C ARG A 81 7.68 7.06 -2.02
N SER A 82 6.52 6.72 -1.45
CA SER A 82 6.29 6.73 -0.01
C SER A 82 6.50 5.37 0.67
N ARG A 83 6.82 4.29 -0.06
CA ARG A 83 6.92 2.94 0.49
C ARG A 83 7.87 2.85 1.71
N LYS A 84 9.00 3.54 1.66
CA LYS A 84 9.95 3.57 2.80
C LYS A 84 9.38 4.26 4.04
N LYS A 85 8.39 5.15 3.89
CA LYS A 85 7.69 5.77 5.02
C LYS A 85 6.80 4.76 5.72
N PHE A 86 6.07 3.90 4.98
CA PHE A 86 5.35 2.77 5.57
C PHE A 86 6.30 1.81 6.31
N ALA A 87 7.45 1.47 5.71
CA ALA A 87 8.46 0.61 6.35
C ALA A 87 8.98 1.23 7.67
N ALA A 88 9.17 2.54 7.72
CA ALA A 88 9.55 3.26 8.95
C ALA A 88 8.50 3.16 10.07
N HIS A 89 7.22 2.90 9.73
CA HIS A 89 6.16 2.59 10.70
C HIS A 89 6.11 1.12 11.14
N GLY A 90 7.07 0.30 10.73
CA GLY A 90 7.12 -1.13 11.02
C GLY A 90 6.16 -1.95 10.15
N LEU A 91 5.85 -1.50 8.94
CA LEU A 91 5.02 -2.24 7.99
C LEU A 91 5.90 -2.86 6.91
N VAL A 92 5.75 -4.16 6.66
CA VAL A 92 6.33 -4.78 5.46
C VAL A 92 5.66 -4.16 4.25
N THR A 93 6.44 -3.51 3.39
CA THR A 93 5.90 -2.93 2.16
C THR A 93 6.17 -3.82 0.97
N VAL A 94 5.14 -4.08 0.19
CA VAL A 94 5.22 -4.93 -1.00
C VAL A 94 4.65 -4.18 -2.19
N LEU A 95 5.49 -3.84 -3.17
CA LEU A 95 5.01 -3.26 -4.43
C LEU A 95 4.57 -4.36 -5.39
N PHE A 96 3.29 -4.34 -5.77
CA PHE A 96 2.73 -5.22 -6.79
C PHE A 96 3.10 -4.73 -8.18
N ASP A 97 3.81 -5.54 -8.97
CA ASP A 97 4.12 -5.23 -10.38
C ASP A 97 3.03 -5.77 -11.32
N ALA A 98 3.00 -5.30 -12.55
CA ALA A 98 2.14 -5.88 -13.57
C ALA A 98 2.59 -7.32 -13.90
N PRO A 99 1.65 -8.29 -14.01
CA PRO A 99 1.96 -9.64 -14.48
C PRO A 99 2.65 -9.63 -15.85
N SER A 100 3.36 -10.70 -16.17
CA SER A 100 4.21 -10.76 -17.37
C SER A 100 3.46 -10.59 -18.68
N ASP A 101 2.19 -10.94 -18.73
CA ASP A 101 1.28 -10.79 -19.86
C ASP A 101 0.60 -9.40 -19.92
N ARG A 102 0.89 -8.51 -18.95
CA ARG A 102 0.36 -7.13 -18.84
C ARG A 102 1.49 -6.09 -18.84
N ARG A 103 2.54 -6.31 -19.65
CA ARG A 103 3.70 -5.43 -19.71
C ARG A 103 3.75 -4.56 -20.96
N ASP A 104 2.72 -4.60 -21.79
CA ASP A 104 2.52 -3.72 -22.93
C ASP A 104 2.31 -2.23 -22.50
N SER A 105 1.94 -1.36 -23.42
CA SER A 105 1.71 0.06 -23.13
C SER A 105 0.54 0.28 -22.17
N GLN A 106 -0.49 -0.58 -22.20
CA GLN A 106 -1.69 -0.49 -21.36
C GLN A 106 -1.40 -0.91 -19.92
N GLY A 107 -0.55 -1.92 -19.72
CA GLY A 107 -0.23 -2.46 -18.41
C GLY A 107 -1.48 -2.97 -17.69
N LEU A 108 -1.61 -2.65 -16.40
CA LEU A 108 -2.84 -2.83 -15.64
C LEU A 108 -3.83 -1.72 -16.02
N SER A 109 -4.48 -1.89 -17.18
CA SER A 109 -5.54 -0.97 -17.62
C SER A 109 -6.68 -0.94 -16.59
N PHE A 110 -7.56 0.06 -16.69
CA PHE A 110 -8.71 0.13 -15.79
C PHE A 110 -9.59 -1.10 -15.95
N ASP A 111 -9.93 -1.47 -17.20
CA ASP A 111 -10.80 -2.63 -17.48
C ASP A 111 -10.20 -3.93 -16.96
N TYR A 112 -8.88 -4.13 -17.10
CA TYR A 112 -8.23 -5.32 -16.55
C TYR A 112 -8.33 -5.37 -15.01
N ARG A 113 -8.18 -4.22 -14.33
CA ARG A 113 -8.31 -4.14 -12.88
C ARG A 113 -9.71 -4.47 -12.38
N MET A 114 -10.72 -4.45 -13.26
CA MET A 114 -12.11 -4.82 -12.96
C MET A 114 -12.39 -6.33 -13.10
N THR A 115 -11.47 -7.11 -13.68
CA THR A 115 -11.70 -8.52 -13.99
C THR A 115 -11.51 -9.45 -12.79
N GLU A 116 -12.18 -10.59 -12.81
CA GLU A 116 -11.95 -11.71 -11.87
C GLU A 116 -10.53 -12.26 -11.98
N GLU A 117 -9.94 -12.25 -13.19
CA GLU A 117 -8.56 -12.66 -13.42
C GLU A 117 -7.59 -11.82 -12.57
N HIS A 118 -7.78 -10.51 -12.55
CA HIS A 118 -6.94 -9.62 -11.72
C HIS A 118 -7.14 -9.86 -10.22
N ALA A 119 -8.38 -10.06 -9.78
CA ALA A 119 -8.67 -10.44 -8.39
C ALA A 119 -7.99 -11.76 -8.02
N GLY A 120 -8.03 -12.74 -8.93
CA GLY A 120 -7.33 -14.03 -8.77
C GLY A 120 -5.81 -13.88 -8.63
N ASP A 121 -5.18 -13.04 -9.47
CA ASP A 121 -3.75 -12.74 -9.39
C ASP A 121 -3.39 -12.10 -8.02
N ILE A 122 -4.24 -11.22 -7.52
CA ILE A 122 -4.06 -10.59 -6.19
C ILE A 122 -4.21 -11.64 -5.08
N ASN A 123 -5.20 -12.52 -5.15
CA ASN A 123 -5.39 -13.58 -4.16
C ASN A 123 -4.17 -14.53 -4.11
N GLN A 124 -3.55 -14.85 -5.25
CA GLN A 124 -2.30 -15.63 -5.29
C GLN A 124 -1.12 -14.87 -4.65
N ALA A 125 -1.04 -13.55 -4.86
CA ALA A 125 -0.03 -12.73 -4.21
C ALA A 125 -0.26 -12.67 -2.68
N VAL A 126 -1.50 -12.53 -2.24
CA VAL A 126 -1.88 -12.55 -0.82
C VAL A 126 -1.52 -13.88 -0.17
N ALA A 127 -1.87 -15.01 -0.80
CA ALA A 127 -1.52 -16.36 -0.30
C ALA A 127 -0.01 -16.48 -0.12
N LYS A 128 0.79 -16.04 -1.12
CA LYS A 128 2.25 -16.06 -1.01
C LYS A 128 2.79 -15.18 0.11
N LEU A 129 2.20 -14.02 0.34
CA LEU A 129 2.61 -13.13 1.43
C LEU A 129 2.23 -13.69 2.80
N ARG A 130 1.10 -14.41 2.93
CA ARG A 130 0.74 -15.16 4.13
C ARG A 130 1.77 -16.24 4.49
N GLU A 131 2.29 -16.95 3.47
CA GLU A 131 3.37 -17.93 3.67
C GLU A 131 4.68 -17.27 4.14
N ASN A 132 5.05 -16.14 3.56
CA ASN A 132 6.30 -15.45 3.87
C ASN A 132 6.25 -14.67 5.21
N PHE A 133 5.06 -14.21 5.61
CA PHE A 133 4.85 -13.39 6.81
C PHE A 133 3.71 -13.96 7.67
N PRO A 134 3.88 -15.19 8.20
CA PRO A 134 2.83 -15.85 8.98
C PRO A 134 2.46 -15.05 10.23
N GLY A 135 1.15 -14.96 10.50
CA GLY A 135 0.62 -14.26 11.68
C GLY A 135 0.57 -12.74 11.60
N LEU A 136 1.15 -12.11 10.56
CA LEU A 136 1.02 -10.66 10.37
C LEU A 136 -0.30 -10.32 9.65
N PRO A 137 -1.04 -9.29 10.13
CA PRO A 137 -2.16 -8.73 9.39
C PRO A 137 -1.71 -8.26 8.00
N LEU A 138 -2.53 -8.51 6.95
CA LEU A 138 -2.22 -8.15 5.57
C LEU A 138 -3.27 -7.20 5.01
N TRP A 139 -2.80 -6.07 4.53
CA TRP A 139 -3.61 -4.98 4.01
C TRP A 139 -3.33 -4.71 2.53
N LEU A 140 -4.39 -4.43 1.76
CA LEU A 140 -4.27 -3.98 0.38
C LEU A 140 -4.37 -2.46 0.34
N VAL A 141 -3.41 -1.78 -0.26
CA VAL A 141 -3.38 -0.31 -0.33
C VAL A 141 -3.25 0.13 -1.79
N GLY A 142 -4.25 0.85 -2.31
CA GLY A 142 -4.28 1.28 -3.70
C GLY A 142 -4.46 2.78 -3.86
N THR A 143 -3.83 3.37 -4.88
CA THR A 143 -3.99 4.79 -5.21
C THR A 143 -4.46 4.99 -6.65
N SER A 144 -5.38 5.94 -6.88
CA SER A 144 -5.90 6.24 -8.22
C SER A 144 -6.44 4.95 -8.88
N ARG A 145 -6.05 4.61 -10.09
CA ARG A 145 -6.41 3.30 -10.70
C ARG A 145 -6.04 2.09 -9.84
N GLY A 146 -5.06 2.19 -8.94
CA GLY A 146 -4.73 1.14 -7.98
C GLY A 146 -5.83 0.88 -6.95
N SER A 147 -6.65 1.88 -6.63
CA SER A 147 -7.81 1.72 -5.76
C SER A 147 -8.87 0.78 -6.35
N THR A 148 -8.98 0.72 -7.70
CA THR A 148 -9.84 -0.26 -8.38
C THR A 148 -9.36 -1.70 -8.14
N SER A 149 -8.03 -1.95 -8.16
CA SER A 149 -7.49 -3.28 -7.82
C SER A 149 -7.85 -3.69 -6.40
N VAL A 150 -7.77 -2.75 -5.47
CA VAL A 150 -8.08 -2.99 -4.05
C VAL A 150 -9.57 -3.23 -3.83
N ALA A 151 -10.44 -2.43 -4.47
CA ALA A 151 -11.89 -2.61 -4.38
C ALA A 151 -12.33 -3.95 -4.98
N ASN A 152 -11.78 -4.32 -6.16
CA ASN A 152 -12.04 -5.61 -6.80
C ASN A 152 -11.61 -6.77 -5.91
N ALA A 153 -10.37 -6.75 -5.40
CA ALA A 153 -9.90 -7.80 -4.51
C ALA A 153 -10.71 -7.87 -3.21
N GLY A 154 -11.10 -6.72 -2.64
CA GLY A 154 -11.91 -6.65 -1.42
C GLY A 154 -13.33 -7.23 -1.62
N ALA A 155 -13.94 -6.97 -2.79
CA ALA A 155 -15.26 -7.51 -3.13
C ALA A 155 -15.24 -9.01 -3.47
N ASN A 156 -14.10 -9.53 -3.91
CA ASN A 156 -13.86 -10.92 -4.31
C ASN A 156 -12.88 -11.64 -3.36
N ILE A 157 -12.90 -11.28 -2.07
CA ILE A 157 -11.99 -11.84 -1.09
C ILE A 157 -12.35 -13.30 -0.79
N ASN A 158 -11.34 -14.17 -0.82
CA ASN A 158 -11.46 -15.57 -0.43
C ASN A 158 -11.10 -15.77 1.05
N GLU A 159 -11.39 -16.96 1.59
CA GLU A 159 -10.90 -17.39 2.89
C GLU A 159 -9.35 -17.27 2.93
N GLY A 160 -8.81 -16.71 4.00
CA GLY A 160 -7.37 -16.42 4.12
C GLY A 160 -6.89 -15.21 3.30
N GLY A 161 -7.81 -14.41 2.74
CA GLY A 161 -7.51 -13.18 2.01
C GLY A 161 -6.96 -12.04 2.90
N ALA A 162 -7.06 -10.81 2.42
CA ALA A 162 -6.60 -9.64 3.17
C ALA A 162 -7.45 -9.36 4.41
N ASP A 163 -6.84 -8.79 5.46
CA ASP A 163 -7.51 -8.39 6.70
C ASP A 163 -8.17 -7.01 6.61
N GLY A 164 -7.75 -6.19 5.64
CA GLY A 164 -8.35 -4.89 5.41
C GLY A 164 -7.86 -4.23 4.12
N ILE A 165 -8.51 -3.14 3.77
CA ILE A 165 -8.22 -2.38 2.55
C ILE A 165 -8.09 -0.88 2.81
N VAL A 166 -7.22 -0.22 2.02
CA VAL A 166 -7.06 1.24 2.00
C VAL A 166 -7.09 1.73 0.55
N MET A 167 -7.99 2.62 0.24
CA MET A 167 -8.16 3.21 -1.09
C MET A 167 -7.86 4.70 -1.03
N THR A 168 -6.82 5.16 -1.74
CA THR A 168 -6.40 6.56 -1.77
C THR A 168 -6.66 7.18 -3.14
N SER A 169 -7.08 8.44 -3.20
CA SER A 169 -7.42 9.16 -4.44
C SER A 169 -8.24 8.27 -5.39
N SER A 170 -9.35 7.78 -4.86
CA SER A 170 -10.12 6.66 -5.41
C SER A 170 -10.87 7.03 -6.69
N VAL A 171 -10.94 6.11 -7.66
CA VAL A 171 -11.69 6.30 -8.91
C VAL A 171 -13.19 6.19 -8.60
N GLY A 172 -13.83 7.33 -8.38
CA GLY A 172 -15.24 7.45 -8.02
C GLY A 172 -16.16 7.87 -9.19
N VAL A 173 -15.59 8.16 -10.36
CA VAL A 173 -16.35 8.57 -11.54
C VAL A 173 -15.88 7.80 -12.76
N SER A 174 -16.83 7.25 -13.52
CA SER A 174 -16.57 6.58 -14.79
C SER A 174 -16.08 7.56 -15.85
N SER A 175 -15.27 7.08 -16.79
CA SER A 175 -14.74 7.84 -17.90
C SER A 175 -14.73 7.02 -19.18
N ARG A 176 -14.37 7.65 -20.30
CA ARG A 176 -14.15 6.92 -21.55
C ARG A 176 -13.08 5.80 -21.48
N HIS A 177 -12.33 5.74 -20.40
CA HIS A 177 -11.26 4.76 -20.17
C HIS A 177 -11.65 3.66 -19.19
N GLY A 178 -12.93 3.57 -18.79
CA GLY A 178 -13.46 2.54 -17.93
C GLY A 178 -14.49 3.04 -16.91
N GLY A 179 -15.05 2.12 -16.13
CA GLY A 179 -16.03 2.36 -15.08
C GLY A 179 -15.45 3.02 -13.83
N ASN A 180 -16.05 2.76 -12.67
CA ASN A 180 -15.56 3.28 -11.38
C ASN A 180 -15.67 2.22 -10.28
N ILE A 181 -15.21 2.54 -9.08
CA ILE A 181 -15.24 1.62 -7.94
C ILE A 181 -16.67 1.28 -7.50
N LEU A 182 -17.63 2.18 -7.70
CA LEU A 182 -19.03 1.95 -7.34
C LEU A 182 -19.74 0.91 -8.23
N ASP A 183 -19.08 0.47 -9.32
CA ASP A 183 -19.57 -0.64 -10.16
C ASP A 183 -19.35 -2.00 -9.47
N PHE A 184 -18.55 -2.08 -8.41
CA PHE A 184 -18.43 -3.26 -7.56
C PHE A 184 -19.50 -3.32 -6.48
N ASN A 185 -19.84 -4.51 -6.02
CA ASN A 185 -20.66 -4.68 -4.82
C ASN A 185 -19.87 -4.35 -3.54
N LEU A 186 -19.69 -3.06 -3.24
CA LEU A 186 -18.91 -2.62 -2.07
C LEU A 186 -19.56 -3.05 -0.74
N ALA A 187 -20.88 -3.30 -0.71
CA ALA A 187 -21.57 -3.82 0.46
C ALA A 187 -21.17 -5.27 0.80
N SER A 188 -20.57 -6.02 -0.14
CA SER A 188 -20.04 -7.36 0.13
C SER A 188 -18.71 -7.33 0.91
N ILE A 189 -18.00 -6.21 0.95
CA ILE A 189 -16.74 -6.07 1.67
C ILE A 189 -17.02 -6.09 3.18
N LYS A 190 -16.54 -7.12 3.88
CA LYS A 190 -16.76 -7.32 5.33
C LYS A 190 -15.57 -6.92 6.20
N ILE A 191 -14.39 -6.81 5.59
CA ILE A 191 -13.15 -6.40 6.29
C ILE A 191 -13.12 -4.88 6.50
N PRO A 192 -12.30 -4.36 7.43
CA PRO A 192 -12.08 -2.93 7.60
C PRO A 192 -11.66 -2.25 6.30
N ALA A 193 -12.22 -1.08 6.02
CA ALA A 193 -12.00 -0.34 4.78
C ALA A 193 -11.78 1.15 5.05
N LEU A 194 -10.62 1.67 4.67
CA LEU A 194 -10.30 3.10 4.77
C LEU A 194 -10.30 3.74 3.39
N VAL A 195 -11.01 4.84 3.25
CA VAL A 195 -10.93 5.73 2.10
C VAL A 195 -10.13 6.96 2.50
N VAL A 196 -9.13 7.35 1.70
CA VAL A 196 -8.26 8.50 1.98
C VAL A 196 -8.25 9.43 0.77
N HIS A 197 -8.58 10.70 0.97
CA HIS A 197 -8.72 11.62 -0.14
C HIS A 197 -8.19 13.00 0.17
N HIS A 198 -7.70 13.69 -0.88
CA HIS A 198 -7.37 15.11 -0.79
C HIS A 198 -8.59 15.94 -1.22
N VAL A 199 -9.01 16.91 -0.40
CA VAL A 199 -10.23 17.72 -0.68
C VAL A 199 -10.10 18.49 -2.00
N GLU A 200 -8.89 18.93 -2.33
CA GLU A 200 -8.57 19.68 -3.54
C GLU A 200 -8.01 18.81 -4.68
N ASP A 201 -8.31 17.48 -4.68
CA ASP A 201 -7.95 16.61 -5.81
C ASP A 201 -8.74 17.05 -7.06
N GLY A 202 -8.09 17.74 -7.99
CA GLY A 202 -8.69 18.23 -9.23
C GLY A 202 -8.86 17.18 -10.32
N CYS A 203 -8.50 15.92 -10.06
CA CYS A 203 -8.61 14.88 -11.06
C CYS A 203 -10.07 14.46 -11.29
N VAL A 204 -10.57 14.66 -12.51
CA VAL A 204 -11.97 14.49 -12.87
C VAL A 204 -12.54 13.09 -12.62
N VAL A 205 -11.71 12.05 -12.54
CA VAL A 205 -12.14 10.67 -12.27
C VAL A 205 -12.02 10.29 -10.79
N THR A 206 -11.40 11.16 -9.98
CA THR A 206 -11.20 10.95 -8.53
C THR A 206 -11.64 12.18 -7.73
N PRO A 207 -12.86 12.72 -7.93
CA PRO A 207 -13.32 13.85 -7.13
C PRO A 207 -13.57 13.41 -5.67
N VAL A 208 -13.42 14.33 -4.73
CA VAL A 208 -13.66 14.06 -3.29
C VAL A 208 -15.11 13.56 -3.02
N THR A 209 -16.07 14.01 -3.81
CA THR A 209 -17.47 13.52 -3.74
C THR A 209 -17.53 12.02 -4.01
N GLY A 210 -16.82 11.51 -5.03
CA GLY A 210 -16.73 10.08 -5.31
C GLY A 210 -16.12 9.28 -4.17
N ALA A 211 -15.14 9.84 -3.44
CA ALA A 211 -14.58 9.18 -2.24
C ALA A 211 -15.64 9.07 -1.12
N ARG A 212 -16.47 10.09 -0.94
CA ARG A 212 -17.58 10.08 0.02
C ARG A 212 -18.64 9.03 -0.36
N ASP A 213 -18.96 8.92 -1.66
CA ASP A 213 -19.91 7.93 -2.18
C ASP A 213 -19.36 6.49 -2.00
N ILE A 214 -18.08 6.27 -2.28
CA ILE A 214 -17.41 4.98 -2.03
C ILE A 214 -17.49 4.61 -0.54
N LYS A 215 -17.17 5.54 0.36
CA LYS A 215 -17.30 5.31 1.81
C LYS A 215 -18.76 4.97 2.20
N ALA A 216 -19.72 5.67 1.67
CA ALA A 216 -21.14 5.43 1.94
C ALA A 216 -21.61 4.04 1.44
N ALA A 217 -21.05 3.55 0.33
CA ALA A 217 -21.37 2.22 -0.23
C ALA A 217 -20.74 1.04 0.53
N LEU A 218 -19.75 1.26 1.39
CA LEU A 218 -19.06 0.24 2.20
C LEU A 218 -19.91 -0.21 3.41
N THR A 219 -21.19 -0.43 3.23
CA THR A 219 -22.16 -0.72 4.32
C THR A 219 -21.92 -2.05 5.01
N GLY A 220 -21.23 -2.99 4.38
CA GLY A 220 -20.92 -4.30 4.96
C GLY A 220 -19.65 -4.35 5.77
N SER A 221 -18.80 -3.34 5.66
CA SER A 221 -17.48 -3.31 6.30
C SER A 221 -17.60 -3.23 7.83
N LYS A 222 -16.74 -3.98 8.54
CA LYS A 222 -16.65 -3.95 10.01
C LYS A 222 -16.23 -2.57 10.54
N ALA A 223 -15.46 -1.83 9.76
CA ALA A 223 -15.04 -0.46 10.05
C ALA A 223 -14.80 0.27 8.71
N ALA A 224 -15.74 1.13 8.30
CA ALA A 224 -15.61 1.95 7.11
C ALA A 224 -15.37 3.41 7.51
N GLU A 225 -14.21 3.95 7.14
CA GLU A 225 -13.83 5.32 7.47
C GLU A 225 -13.43 6.12 6.23
N LEU A 226 -13.56 7.46 6.31
CA LEU A 226 -13.05 8.41 5.34
C LEU A 226 -12.14 9.41 6.03
N MET A 227 -10.91 9.52 5.54
CA MET A 227 -9.98 10.57 5.97
C MET A 227 -9.77 11.56 4.83
N GLU A 228 -10.09 12.82 5.07
CA GLU A 228 -9.89 13.90 4.12
C GLU A 228 -8.69 14.75 4.53
N PHE A 229 -7.87 15.12 3.55
CA PHE A 229 -6.66 15.92 3.75
C PHE A 229 -6.71 17.21 2.94
N THR A 230 -6.04 18.24 3.44
CA THR A 230 -5.87 19.53 2.80
C THR A 230 -4.40 19.97 2.88
N GLY A 231 -4.03 20.94 2.05
CA GLY A 231 -2.67 21.50 2.00
C GLY A 231 -1.75 20.74 1.06
N GLY A 232 -0.47 21.06 1.10
CA GLY A 232 0.54 20.50 0.20
C GLY A 232 0.62 21.21 -1.14
N GLY A 233 1.30 20.59 -2.11
CA GLY A 233 1.62 21.18 -3.40
C GLY A 233 0.60 20.86 -4.49
N SER A 234 0.33 21.86 -5.34
CA SER A 234 -0.46 21.71 -6.56
C SER A 234 0.38 21.28 -7.75
N GLY A 235 -0.27 20.79 -8.81
CA GLY A 235 0.38 20.36 -10.05
C GLY A 235 -0.63 19.91 -11.08
N LYS A 236 -0.19 19.12 -12.07
CA LYS A 236 -1.12 18.57 -13.06
C LYS A 236 -2.18 17.74 -12.33
N GLU A 237 -3.46 18.02 -12.53
CA GLU A 237 -4.59 17.42 -11.82
C GLU A 237 -4.46 15.91 -11.64
N CYS A 238 -4.68 15.04 -12.48
CA CYS A 238 -4.47 13.58 -12.28
C CYS A 238 -2.98 13.14 -12.18
N GLY A 239 -2.08 14.07 -11.89
CA GLY A 239 -0.64 13.81 -11.77
C GLY A 239 -0.24 13.30 -10.39
N ALA A 240 0.73 12.42 -10.34
CA ALA A 240 1.24 11.89 -9.07
C ALA A 240 1.95 12.93 -8.19
N THR A 241 2.34 14.08 -8.76
CA THR A 241 2.97 15.21 -8.08
C THR A 241 2.02 16.41 -8.07
N SER A 242 0.90 16.28 -7.39
CA SER A 242 -0.14 17.26 -7.13
C SER A 242 -0.94 16.84 -5.90
N HIS A 243 -2.04 17.49 -5.59
CA HIS A 243 -3.02 17.08 -4.56
C HIS A 243 -3.49 15.64 -4.78
N HIS A 244 -3.68 15.19 -6.03
CA HIS A 244 -4.00 13.80 -6.38
C HIS A 244 -2.99 12.78 -5.84
N GLY A 245 -1.74 13.14 -5.70
CA GLY A 245 -0.67 12.30 -5.14
C GLY A 245 -0.22 12.72 -3.75
N PHE A 246 -0.96 13.59 -3.06
CA PHE A 246 -0.62 14.09 -1.71
C PHE A 246 0.76 14.75 -1.66
N LEU A 247 1.13 15.50 -2.72
CA LEU A 247 2.43 16.17 -2.82
C LEU A 247 2.66 17.05 -1.57
N GLU A 248 3.86 16.94 -0.98
CA GLU A 248 4.34 17.70 0.20
C GLU A 248 3.63 17.34 1.54
N ILE A 249 2.57 16.53 1.52
CA ILE A 249 1.90 16.02 2.73
C ILE A 249 1.98 14.49 2.87
N GLU A 250 2.84 13.84 2.07
CA GLU A 250 2.97 12.38 2.08
C GLU A 250 3.21 11.81 3.47
N GLN A 251 4.05 12.46 4.28
CA GLN A 251 4.35 11.98 5.63
C GLN A 251 3.08 11.96 6.49
N LYS A 252 2.35 13.08 6.53
CA LYS A 252 1.10 13.20 7.29
C LYS A 252 0.06 12.14 6.89
N VAL A 253 -0.07 11.89 5.59
CA VAL A 253 -1.03 10.90 5.05
C VAL A 253 -0.58 9.47 5.41
N ILE A 254 0.70 9.15 5.27
CA ILE A 254 1.25 7.83 5.61
C ILE A 254 1.18 7.56 7.11
N ASP A 255 1.44 8.57 7.96
CA ASP A 255 1.32 8.45 9.41
C ASP A 255 -0.12 8.08 9.81
N ALA A 256 -1.12 8.74 9.22
CA ALA A 256 -2.53 8.47 9.48
C ALA A 256 -2.94 7.06 9.01
N ILE A 257 -2.60 6.68 7.76
CA ILE A 257 -2.88 5.34 7.23
C ILE A 257 -2.21 4.26 8.09
N SER A 258 -0.91 4.44 8.41
CA SER A 258 -0.15 3.46 9.19
C SER A 258 -0.69 3.30 10.61
N SER A 259 -1.16 4.39 11.23
CA SER A 259 -1.78 4.37 12.55
C SER A 259 -3.12 3.63 12.50
N TRP A 260 -3.93 3.90 11.48
CA TRP A 260 -5.23 3.24 11.30
C TRP A 260 -5.07 1.74 11.04
N ILE A 261 -4.14 1.32 10.18
CA ILE A 261 -3.82 -0.10 9.93
C ILE A 261 -3.43 -0.81 11.23
N LYS A 262 -2.65 -0.18 12.11
CA LYS A 262 -2.18 -0.79 13.36
C LYS A 262 -3.24 -0.86 14.46
N SER A 263 -4.37 -0.15 14.30
CA SER A 263 -5.48 -0.14 15.26
C SER A 263 -6.63 -1.08 14.89
N HIS A 264 -6.63 -1.64 13.70
CA HIS A 264 -7.65 -2.54 13.17
C HIS A 264 -7.07 -3.91 12.81
#